data_83255708c96fc742609412b9e2be7037
#
_entry.id   83255708c96fc742609412b9e2be7037
#
_cell.length_a   1.000
_cell.length_b   1.000
_cell.length_c   1.000
_cell.angle_alpha   90.00
_cell.angle_beta   90.00
_cell.angle_gamma   90.00
#
_symmetry.space_group_name_H-M   'P 1'
#
loop_
_entity.id
_entity.type
_entity.pdbx_description
1 polymer ?
#
loop_
_entity_poly.entity_id
_entity_poly.type
_entity_poly.pdbx_seq_one_letter_code
_entity_poly.pdbx_strand_id
1 'polypeptide(L)'
;MSGTGETNIAVTGLHPVGRGVYRPEQVVVAGDGRVFASDKASAVAELIDENTVRRMGQAGGEPNGIALDRNGHFLIANFGLGVLQDLDPMTGAITAVLGGQLDGRPLRWLNFVLVDSVGALWCSVSTMADDLVDTIARGNADGFIFRVTPDRQSAQVVADAVSFPNCMALDRNEDYLYVVRTVAADVVRFPIRGETLGPQQRFGPPLGDRRPDEFGPHHSQFRADQQLCRRWGFADGCAFDADGNLWVTLVFANRIVAISPDGRATVVVEDPDGALLSGPTSIAWGGQDMCDVYIGSILTPYVLKGKSSVPGLPMVHQRQWR
;
A
#
# COMPACT_ATOMS: atom_id res chain seq x y z
N MET A 1 11.06 -36.45 16.22
CA MET A 1 9.76 -35.75 16.27
C MET A 1 10.07 -34.29 16.32
N SER A 2 10.19 -33.64 15.18
CA SER A 2 10.37 -32.18 15.05
C SER A 2 8.96 -31.60 14.90
N GLY A 3 8.44 -31.08 16.00
CA GLY A 3 7.22 -30.28 15.97
C GLY A 3 7.52 -28.99 15.18
N THR A 4 7.01 -28.89 13.96
CA THR A 4 6.86 -27.63 13.27
C THR A 4 5.77 -26.86 13.99
N GLY A 5 6.17 -26.06 14.99
CA GLY A 5 5.27 -25.09 15.60
C GLY A 5 4.84 -24.12 14.51
N GLU A 6 3.62 -24.23 14.03
CA GLU A 6 2.99 -23.16 13.28
C GLU A 6 2.97 -21.95 14.21
N THR A 7 3.81 -20.98 13.94
CA THR A 7 3.76 -19.67 14.60
C THR A 7 2.41 -19.06 14.24
N ASN A 8 1.51 -19.01 15.21
CA ASN A 8 0.19 -18.43 15.01
C ASN A 8 0.36 -16.91 14.88
N ILE A 9 0.45 -16.43 13.63
CA ILE A 9 0.58 -15.00 13.34
C ILE A 9 -0.76 -14.35 13.65
N ALA A 10 -0.77 -13.37 14.55
CA ALA A 10 -1.98 -12.71 15.00
C ALA A 10 -1.73 -11.23 15.35
N VAL A 11 -2.79 -10.44 15.28
CA VAL A 11 -2.85 -9.07 15.80
C VAL A 11 -3.86 -9.02 16.93
N THR A 12 -3.50 -8.38 18.03
CA THR A 12 -4.34 -8.24 19.22
C THR A 12 -4.44 -6.76 19.64
N GLY A 13 -5.44 -6.44 20.45
CA GLY A 13 -5.56 -5.13 21.07
C GLY A 13 -5.81 -3.99 20.09
N LEU A 14 -6.45 -4.24 18.94
CA LEU A 14 -6.78 -3.22 17.97
C LEU A 14 -7.64 -2.12 18.60
N HIS A 15 -7.22 -0.87 18.39
CA HIS A 15 -7.94 0.33 18.83
C HIS A 15 -7.63 1.51 17.88
N PRO A 16 -8.56 2.48 17.75
CA PRO A 16 -8.35 3.66 16.94
C PRO A 16 -7.29 4.61 17.50
N VAL A 17 -6.48 5.22 16.60
CA VAL A 17 -5.56 6.33 16.88
C VAL A 17 -5.68 7.38 15.76
N GLY A 18 -5.39 8.65 16.07
CA GLY A 18 -5.42 9.73 15.10
C GLY A 18 -6.82 10.03 14.56
N ARG A 19 -7.83 10.02 15.42
CA ARG A 19 -9.20 10.36 15.02
C ARG A 19 -9.27 11.73 14.37
N GLY A 20 -10.03 11.80 13.27
CA GLY A 20 -10.19 13.03 12.49
C GLY A 20 -9.24 13.12 11.29
N VAL A 21 -8.33 12.17 11.08
CA VAL A 21 -7.65 12.00 9.79
C VAL A 21 -8.67 11.67 8.71
N TYR A 22 -8.46 12.18 7.50
CA TYR A 22 -9.42 11.95 6.42
C TYR A 22 -8.85 11.05 5.34
N ARG A 23 -9.39 9.84 5.20
CA ARG A 23 -8.95 8.81 4.26
C ARG A 23 -7.48 8.43 4.48
N PRO A 24 -7.13 7.88 5.66
CA PRO A 24 -5.75 7.48 5.96
C PRO A 24 -5.39 6.18 5.24
N GLU A 25 -5.21 6.24 3.93
CA GLU A 25 -5.00 5.03 3.12
C GLU A 25 -3.62 4.43 3.36
N GLN A 26 -2.59 5.26 3.37
CA GLN A 26 -1.23 4.80 3.68
C GLN A 26 -0.79 5.30 5.04
N VAL A 27 -0.17 4.40 5.80
CA VAL A 27 0.48 4.72 7.09
C VAL A 27 1.98 4.49 6.98
N VAL A 28 2.76 5.39 7.57
CA VAL A 28 4.22 5.29 7.68
C VAL A 28 4.63 5.54 9.11
N VAL A 29 5.50 4.69 9.67
CA VAL A 29 6.13 4.90 10.98
C VAL A 29 7.57 5.30 10.77
N ALA A 30 7.95 6.49 11.21
CA ALA A 30 9.32 6.98 11.09
C ALA A 30 10.26 6.26 12.07
N GLY A 31 11.57 6.34 11.84
CA GLY A 31 12.58 5.72 12.68
C GLY A 31 12.63 6.24 14.12
N ASP A 32 12.10 7.44 14.38
CA ASP A 32 11.94 8.02 15.71
C ASP A 32 10.63 7.64 16.42
N GLY A 33 9.81 6.79 15.76
CA GLY A 33 8.55 6.28 16.29
C GLY A 33 7.32 7.15 16.01
N ARG A 34 7.46 8.30 15.35
CA ARG A 34 6.31 9.09 14.91
C ARG A 34 5.54 8.36 13.83
N VAL A 35 4.22 8.50 13.87
CA VAL A 35 3.29 7.82 12.95
C VAL A 35 2.61 8.84 12.06
N PHE A 36 2.60 8.59 10.78
CA PHE A 36 2.04 9.47 9.76
C PHE A 36 1.06 8.69 8.87
N ALA A 37 0.05 9.38 8.40
CA ALA A 37 -0.89 8.83 7.43
C ALA A 37 -1.12 9.81 6.29
N SER A 38 -1.44 9.30 5.10
CA SER A 38 -2.00 10.15 4.05
C SER A 38 -3.29 10.79 4.53
N ASP A 39 -3.53 12.05 4.20
CA ASP A 39 -4.70 12.81 4.65
C ASP A 39 -5.29 13.66 3.52
N LYS A 40 -6.49 13.32 3.08
CA LYS A 40 -7.17 14.04 1.99
C LYS A 40 -7.54 15.48 2.38
N ALA A 41 -7.59 15.81 3.67
CA ALA A 41 -7.84 17.17 4.16
C ALA A 41 -6.56 18.05 4.13
N SER A 42 -5.39 17.45 3.91
CA SER A 42 -4.10 18.12 3.80
C SER A 42 -3.22 17.41 2.75
N ALA A 43 -2.10 16.91 3.15
CA ALA A 43 -1.27 16.00 2.37
C ALA A 43 -0.92 14.77 3.23
N VAL A 44 -0.38 15.05 4.41
CA VAL A 44 0.02 14.06 5.41
C VAL A 44 -0.44 14.57 6.79
N ALA A 45 -0.90 13.66 7.63
CA ALA A 45 -1.21 13.90 9.02
C ALA A 45 -0.29 13.08 9.92
N GLU A 46 0.35 13.70 10.90
CA GLU A 46 0.99 13.02 12.02
C GLU A 46 -0.06 12.68 13.06
N LEU A 47 -0.06 11.43 13.52
CA LEU A 47 -0.95 10.93 14.56
C LEU A 47 -0.27 11.17 15.91
N ILE A 48 -0.70 12.21 16.63
CA ILE A 48 -0.08 12.59 17.91
C ILE A 48 -0.55 11.69 19.05
N ASP A 49 -1.85 11.46 19.10
CA ASP A 49 -2.49 10.57 20.09
C ASP A 49 -3.78 9.97 19.50
N GLU A 50 -4.66 9.41 20.34
CA GLU A 50 -5.92 8.84 19.92
C GLU A 50 -6.82 9.83 19.17
N ASN A 51 -6.87 11.10 19.62
CA ASN A 51 -7.85 12.09 19.18
C ASN A 51 -7.23 13.33 18.50
N THR A 52 -5.91 13.36 18.36
CA THR A 52 -5.18 14.51 17.85
C THR A 52 -4.33 14.17 16.65
N VAL A 53 -4.47 14.93 15.57
CA VAL A 53 -3.62 14.87 14.39
C VAL A 53 -3.00 16.23 14.08
N ARG A 54 -1.76 16.23 13.58
CA ARG A 54 -1.08 17.43 13.07
C ARG A 54 -0.96 17.35 11.57
N ARG A 55 -1.67 18.19 10.85
CA ARG A 55 -1.69 18.22 9.38
C ARG A 55 -0.52 18.98 8.80
N MET A 56 -0.01 18.50 7.68
CA MET A 56 1.12 19.07 6.96
C MET A 56 0.81 19.14 5.45
N GLY A 57 1.15 20.28 4.84
CA GLY A 57 0.98 20.53 3.41
C GLY A 57 -0.48 20.63 2.96
N GLN A 58 -0.64 20.94 1.66
CA GLN A 58 -1.93 20.96 0.96
C GLN A 58 -1.74 20.33 -0.41
N ALA A 59 -1.87 19.00 -0.50
CA ALA A 59 -1.58 18.24 -1.72
C ALA A 59 -2.66 18.45 -2.80
N GLY A 60 -3.89 18.74 -2.39
CA GLY A 60 -5.05 18.66 -3.28
C GLY A 60 -5.37 17.23 -3.71
N GLY A 61 -6.39 17.05 -4.52
CA GLY A 61 -6.76 15.73 -5.07
C GLY A 61 -6.98 14.66 -3.99
N GLU A 62 -6.33 13.52 -4.16
CA GLU A 62 -6.37 12.38 -3.23
C GLU A 62 -4.95 11.87 -2.96
N PRO A 63 -4.26 12.36 -1.92
CA PRO A 63 -3.04 11.73 -1.42
C PRO A 63 -3.32 10.27 -1.07
N ASN A 64 -2.54 9.36 -1.68
CA ASN A 64 -2.76 7.92 -1.55
C ASN A 64 -1.55 7.26 -0.90
N GLY A 65 -0.65 6.67 -1.67
CA GLY A 65 0.61 6.15 -1.17
C GLY A 65 1.53 7.28 -0.70
N ILE A 66 2.11 7.13 0.49
CA ILE A 66 3.14 8.03 1.01
C ILE A 66 4.37 7.25 1.43
N ALA A 67 5.55 7.82 1.23
CA ALA A 67 6.82 7.25 1.68
C ALA A 67 7.74 8.34 2.22
N LEU A 68 8.59 8.00 3.19
CA LEU A 68 9.64 8.89 3.69
C LEU A 68 10.94 8.66 2.93
N ASP A 69 11.56 9.73 2.48
CA ASP A 69 12.91 9.68 1.91
C ASP A 69 13.99 9.87 3.00
N ARG A 70 15.27 9.82 2.58
CA ARG A 70 16.42 9.99 3.48
C ARG A 70 16.56 11.37 4.09
N ASN A 71 15.91 12.39 3.52
CA ASN A 71 15.93 13.76 3.99
C ASN A 71 14.76 14.06 4.94
N GLY A 72 13.88 13.08 5.14
CA GLY A 72 12.66 13.21 5.93
C GLY A 72 11.51 13.87 5.18
N HIS A 73 11.61 14.03 3.87
CA HIS A 73 10.52 14.49 3.02
C HIS A 73 9.51 13.36 2.76
N PHE A 74 8.26 13.72 2.56
CA PHE A 74 7.24 12.77 2.14
C PHE A 74 7.05 12.79 0.63
N LEU A 75 7.30 11.66 -0.02
CA LEU A 75 6.89 11.41 -1.39
C LEU A 75 5.43 10.98 -1.35
N ILE A 76 4.60 11.57 -2.21
CA ILE A 76 3.15 11.37 -2.22
C ILE A 76 2.71 10.95 -3.63
N ALA A 77 2.20 9.74 -3.76
CA ALA A 77 1.46 9.32 -4.94
C ALA A 77 0.05 9.92 -4.86
N ASN A 78 -0.21 10.98 -5.61
CA ASN A 78 -1.50 11.66 -5.60
C ASN A 78 -2.43 11.02 -6.65
N PHE A 79 -3.31 10.14 -6.18
CA PHE A 79 -4.23 9.37 -6.99
C PHE A 79 -5.24 10.25 -7.74
N GLY A 80 -5.72 11.32 -7.10
CA GLY A 80 -6.72 12.21 -7.69
C GLY A 80 -6.15 13.17 -8.74
N LEU A 81 -4.85 13.51 -8.65
CA LEU A 81 -4.20 14.45 -9.59
C LEU A 81 -3.32 13.75 -10.63
N GLY A 82 -2.92 12.49 -10.41
CA GLY A 82 -1.93 11.82 -11.25
C GLY A 82 -0.55 12.48 -11.19
N VAL A 83 -0.12 12.89 -9.99
CA VAL A 83 1.13 13.61 -9.76
C VAL A 83 1.88 12.96 -8.59
N LEU A 84 3.16 12.68 -8.80
CA LEU A 84 4.11 12.37 -7.74
C LEU A 84 4.58 13.69 -7.13
N GLN A 85 4.33 13.88 -5.84
CA GLN A 85 4.65 15.11 -5.11
C GLN A 85 5.71 14.86 -4.04
N ASP A 86 6.47 15.88 -3.72
CA ASP A 86 7.42 15.95 -2.61
C ASP A 86 6.94 17.02 -1.62
N LEU A 87 6.72 16.63 -0.38
CA LEU A 87 6.34 17.51 0.73
C LEU A 87 7.51 17.67 1.68
N ASP A 88 7.96 18.89 1.86
CA ASP A 88 8.83 19.28 2.97
C ASP A 88 8.00 19.45 4.25
N PRO A 89 8.14 18.55 5.25
CA PRO A 89 7.32 18.62 6.46
C PRO A 89 7.65 19.81 7.38
N MET A 90 8.82 20.45 7.19
CA MET A 90 9.24 21.59 8.00
C MET A 90 8.57 22.88 7.56
N THR A 91 8.39 23.04 6.25
CA THR A 91 7.79 24.24 5.66
C THR A 91 6.34 24.04 5.22
N GLY A 92 5.92 22.80 5.03
CA GLY A 92 4.64 22.43 4.41
C GLY A 92 4.60 22.65 2.89
N ALA A 93 5.72 23.01 2.28
CA ALA A 93 5.82 23.22 0.84
C ALA A 93 5.68 21.91 0.08
N ILE A 94 4.94 21.93 -1.02
CA ILE A 94 4.76 20.79 -1.92
C ILE A 94 5.27 21.16 -3.30
N THR A 95 6.11 20.31 -3.87
CA THR A 95 6.60 20.40 -5.25
C THR A 95 6.23 19.16 -6.05
N ALA A 96 5.99 19.32 -7.35
CA ALA A 96 5.78 18.17 -8.24
C ALA A 96 7.13 17.57 -8.62
N VAL A 97 7.29 16.26 -8.40
CA VAL A 97 8.42 15.47 -8.89
C VAL A 97 8.17 15.01 -10.32
N LEU A 98 6.97 14.51 -10.59
CA LEU A 98 6.56 14.03 -11.91
C LEU A 98 5.04 14.10 -12.01
N GLY A 99 4.52 14.48 -13.17
CA GLY A 99 3.07 14.57 -13.40
C GLY A 99 2.68 14.55 -14.86
N GLY A 100 1.40 14.38 -15.12
CA GLY A 100 0.83 14.34 -16.45
C GLY A 100 1.00 13.01 -17.16
N GLN A 101 2.19 12.75 -17.72
CA GLN A 101 2.47 11.50 -18.47
C GLN A 101 3.94 11.10 -18.39
N LEU A 102 4.20 9.81 -18.57
CA LEU A 102 5.54 9.23 -18.71
C LEU A 102 5.55 8.33 -19.96
N ASP A 103 6.43 8.59 -20.93
CA ASP A 103 6.52 7.84 -22.20
C ASP A 103 5.16 7.70 -22.91
N GLY A 104 4.36 8.78 -22.93
CA GLY A 104 3.03 8.80 -23.52
C GLY A 104 1.93 8.12 -22.70
N ARG A 105 2.25 7.55 -21.55
CA ARG A 105 1.30 6.94 -20.62
C ARG A 105 0.82 7.96 -19.60
N PRO A 106 -0.50 8.15 -19.40
CA PRO A 106 -0.99 9.06 -18.37
C PRO A 106 -0.65 8.52 -16.97
N LEU A 107 -0.24 9.41 -16.07
CA LEU A 107 -0.02 9.11 -14.65
C LEU A 107 -1.32 9.18 -13.84
N ARG A 108 -2.46 9.27 -14.49
CA ARG A 108 -3.77 9.16 -13.87
C ARG A 108 -3.83 7.90 -13.02
N TRP A 109 -4.46 7.97 -11.85
CA TRP A 109 -4.54 6.88 -10.90
C TRP A 109 -3.16 6.41 -10.39
N LEU A 110 -2.22 7.38 -10.21
CA LEU A 110 -0.95 7.15 -9.52
C LEU A 110 -1.25 6.74 -8.08
N ASN A 111 -0.98 5.46 -7.77
CA ASN A 111 -1.51 4.83 -6.58
C ASN A 111 -0.52 4.79 -5.42
N PHE A 112 0.68 4.32 -5.67
CA PHE A 112 1.64 4.02 -4.62
C PHE A 112 3.04 4.50 -4.95
N VAL A 113 3.82 4.81 -3.92
CA VAL A 113 5.25 5.13 -4.00
C VAL A 113 6.02 4.40 -2.89
N LEU A 114 7.16 3.84 -3.25
CA LEU A 114 8.09 3.15 -2.37
C LEU A 114 9.49 3.69 -2.61
N VAL A 115 10.29 3.84 -1.56
CA VAL A 115 11.70 4.26 -1.63
C VAL A 115 12.58 3.05 -1.35
N ASP A 116 13.56 2.79 -2.21
CA ASP A 116 14.56 1.74 -2.00
C ASP A 116 15.81 2.23 -1.24
N SER A 117 16.73 1.33 -0.91
CA SER A 117 17.91 1.63 -0.08
C SER A 117 18.92 2.59 -0.73
N VAL A 118 18.88 2.74 -2.07
CA VAL A 118 19.67 3.72 -2.78
C VAL A 118 18.96 5.06 -2.97
N GLY A 119 17.69 5.14 -2.59
CA GLY A 119 16.86 6.34 -2.66
C GLY A 119 16.10 6.50 -3.98
N ALA A 120 16.03 5.48 -4.84
CA ALA A 120 15.16 5.50 -5.99
C ALA A 120 13.70 5.27 -5.59
N LEU A 121 12.77 5.75 -6.41
CA LEU A 121 11.34 5.58 -6.18
C LEU A 121 10.77 4.53 -7.12
N TRP A 122 9.96 3.64 -6.59
CA TRP A 122 9.16 2.70 -7.34
C TRP A 122 7.70 3.14 -7.20
N CYS A 123 7.03 3.36 -8.30
CA CYS A 123 5.67 3.91 -8.33
C CYS A 123 4.74 3.03 -9.16
N SER A 124 3.51 2.86 -8.68
CA SER A 124 2.47 2.13 -9.41
C SER A 124 1.40 3.07 -9.94
N VAL A 125 0.97 2.85 -11.17
CA VAL A 125 -0.22 3.45 -11.78
C VAL A 125 -1.23 2.34 -12.01
N SER A 126 -2.39 2.43 -11.35
CA SER A 126 -3.36 1.34 -11.30
C SER A 126 -3.96 1.00 -12.68
N THR A 127 -4.21 1.99 -13.50
CA THR A 127 -4.77 1.85 -14.86
C THR A 127 -4.52 3.11 -15.68
N MET A 128 -4.50 2.97 -16.99
CA MET A 128 -4.48 4.11 -17.93
C MET A 128 -5.88 4.55 -18.37
N ALA A 129 -6.92 3.81 -17.99
CA ALA A 129 -8.29 4.12 -18.38
C ALA A 129 -8.81 5.39 -17.71
N ASP A 130 -9.77 6.04 -18.37
CA ASP A 130 -10.45 7.24 -17.84
C ASP A 130 -11.40 6.89 -16.69
N ASP A 131 -12.04 5.74 -16.76
CA ASP A 131 -13.02 5.26 -15.78
C ASP A 131 -12.43 4.11 -14.95
N LEU A 132 -12.18 4.41 -13.67
CA LEU A 132 -11.68 3.47 -12.69
C LEU A 132 -12.65 2.31 -12.46
N VAL A 133 -13.96 2.60 -12.43
CA VAL A 133 -14.98 1.59 -12.15
C VAL A 133 -15.10 0.62 -13.32
N ASP A 134 -15.02 1.11 -14.55
CA ASP A 134 -15.01 0.27 -15.75
C ASP A 134 -13.78 -0.66 -15.78
N THR A 135 -12.60 -0.13 -15.46
CA THR A 135 -11.37 -0.94 -15.33
C THR A 135 -11.53 -2.07 -14.32
N ILE A 136 -12.04 -1.73 -13.13
CA ILE A 136 -12.26 -2.70 -12.06
C ILE A 136 -13.24 -3.80 -12.52
N ALA A 137 -14.33 -3.41 -13.18
CA ALA A 137 -15.35 -4.33 -13.66
C ALA A 137 -14.84 -5.26 -14.78
N ARG A 138 -14.13 -4.71 -15.77
CA ARG A 138 -13.60 -5.48 -16.91
C ARG A 138 -12.37 -6.31 -16.56
N GLY A 139 -11.61 -5.89 -15.56
CA GLY A 139 -10.37 -6.58 -15.17
C GLY A 139 -9.21 -6.31 -16.12
N ASN A 140 -9.13 -5.09 -16.66
CA ASN A 140 -8.06 -4.69 -17.56
C ASN A 140 -6.69 -4.82 -16.88
N ALA A 141 -5.71 -5.29 -17.65
CA ALA A 141 -4.31 -5.31 -17.24
C ALA A 141 -3.55 -4.22 -18.02
N ASP A 142 -3.86 -2.97 -17.72
CA ASP A 142 -3.29 -1.79 -18.39
C ASP A 142 -2.55 -0.85 -17.41
N GLY A 143 -2.43 -1.23 -16.15
CA GLY A 143 -1.58 -0.55 -15.19
C GLY A 143 -0.11 -0.82 -15.45
N PHE A 144 0.76 0.00 -14.84
CA PHE A 144 2.20 -0.12 -15.00
C PHE A 144 2.96 0.31 -13.74
N ILE A 145 4.25 -0.05 -13.70
CA ILE A 145 5.19 0.36 -12.67
C ILE A 145 6.30 1.17 -13.32
N PHE A 146 6.67 2.28 -12.71
CA PHE A 146 7.81 3.06 -13.13
C PHE A 146 8.78 3.31 -11.99
N ARG A 147 10.04 3.55 -12.32
CA ARG A 147 11.11 3.88 -11.39
C ARG A 147 11.63 5.28 -11.66
N VAL A 148 11.82 6.07 -10.60
CA VAL A 148 12.46 7.39 -10.64
C VAL A 148 13.84 7.26 -10.03
N THR A 149 14.85 7.86 -10.68
CA THR A 149 16.23 7.85 -10.17
C THR A 149 16.37 8.56 -8.83
N PRO A 150 17.40 8.24 -8.00
CA PRO A 150 17.59 8.85 -6.69
C PRO A 150 17.70 10.38 -6.70
N ASP A 151 18.26 10.94 -7.78
CA ASP A 151 18.42 12.39 -8.01
C ASP A 151 17.14 13.07 -8.56
N ARG A 152 16.06 12.28 -8.81
CA ARG A 152 14.78 12.73 -9.39
C ARG A 152 14.89 13.30 -10.81
N GLN A 153 15.99 13.07 -11.53
CA GLN A 153 16.19 13.64 -12.85
C GLN A 153 15.64 12.79 -14.00
N SER A 154 15.39 11.51 -13.74
CA SER A 154 14.91 10.57 -14.75
C SER A 154 13.87 9.61 -14.19
N ALA A 155 12.93 9.22 -15.04
CA ALA A 155 11.93 8.19 -14.74
C ALA A 155 11.78 7.27 -15.96
N GLN A 156 11.52 5.99 -15.71
CA GLN A 156 11.30 5.00 -16.76
C GLN A 156 10.26 3.97 -16.36
N VAL A 157 9.45 3.50 -17.31
CA VAL A 157 8.54 2.37 -17.10
C VAL A 157 9.37 1.10 -17.01
N VAL A 158 9.17 0.32 -15.94
CA VAL A 158 9.94 -0.90 -15.64
C VAL A 158 9.09 -2.17 -15.68
N ALA A 159 7.77 -2.05 -15.59
CA ALA A 159 6.82 -3.14 -15.85
C ALA A 159 5.52 -2.57 -16.43
N ASP A 160 4.97 -3.24 -17.42
CA ASP A 160 3.77 -2.84 -18.16
C ASP A 160 2.73 -3.96 -18.11
N ALA A 161 1.51 -3.67 -18.51
CA ALA A 161 0.40 -4.63 -18.55
C ALA A 161 0.16 -5.34 -17.19
N VAL A 162 0.30 -4.59 -16.10
CA VAL A 162 0.03 -5.10 -14.74
C VAL A 162 -1.44 -4.85 -14.41
N SER A 163 -2.14 -5.88 -13.91
CA SER A 163 -3.57 -5.78 -13.57
C SER A 163 -3.76 -4.99 -12.28
N PHE A 164 -4.08 -3.73 -12.39
CA PHE A 164 -4.36 -2.82 -11.28
C PHE A 164 -3.31 -2.90 -10.15
N PRO A 165 -2.02 -2.60 -10.45
CA PRO A 165 -1.00 -2.58 -9.42
C PRO A 165 -1.35 -1.53 -8.36
N ASN A 166 -1.28 -1.95 -7.09
CA ASN A 166 -1.56 -1.15 -5.92
C ASN A 166 -0.29 -1.02 -5.07
N CYS A 167 -0.33 -1.43 -3.81
CA CYS A 167 0.82 -1.39 -2.93
C CYS A 167 1.95 -2.31 -3.42
N MET A 168 3.16 -1.89 -3.11
CA MET A 168 4.38 -2.63 -3.40
C MET A 168 5.25 -2.77 -2.15
N ALA A 169 6.03 -3.84 -2.08
CA ALA A 169 7.00 -4.05 -1.01
C ALA A 169 8.30 -4.64 -1.58
N LEU A 170 9.41 -4.27 -0.97
CA LEU A 170 10.71 -4.88 -1.21
C LEU A 170 10.98 -5.94 -0.14
N ASP A 171 11.55 -7.08 -0.52
CA ASP A 171 12.07 -8.03 0.47
C ASP A 171 13.29 -7.46 1.21
N ARG A 172 13.77 -8.20 2.21
CA ARG A 172 14.88 -7.76 3.08
C ARG A 172 16.13 -7.33 2.32
N ASN A 173 16.42 -8.01 1.22
CA ASN A 173 17.64 -7.81 0.43
C ASN A 173 17.41 -6.90 -0.78
N GLU A 174 16.16 -6.57 -1.08
CA GLU A 174 15.74 -5.86 -2.31
C GLU A 174 16.05 -6.68 -3.57
N ASP A 175 15.95 -8.03 -3.47
CA ASP A 175 16.11 -8.92 -4.61
C ASP A 175 14.85 -8.96 -5.48
N TYR A 176 13.68 -8.70 -4.88
CA TYR A 176 12.38 -8.71 -5.54
C TYR A 176 11.51 -7.52 -5.14
N LEU A 177 10.80 -6.98 -6.13
CA LEU A 177 9.67 -6.08 -5.93
C LEU A 177 8.38 -6.92 -5.93
N TYR A 178 7.65 -6.92 -4.82
CA TYR A 178 6.34 -7.55 -4.68
C TYR A 178 5.27 -6.52 -4.95
N VAL A 179 4.23 -6.93 -5.68
CA VAL A 179 3.15 -6.03 -6.15
C VAL A 179 1.80 -6.68 -5.90
N VAL A 180 0.98 -6.00 -5.14
CA VAL A 180 -0.42 -6.38 -4.95
C VAL A 180 -1.21 -5.96 -6.18
N ARG A 181 -2.02 -6.89 -6.74
CA ARG A 181 -2.88 -6.63 -7.88
C ARG A 181 -4.35 -6.70 -7.45
N THR A 182 -4.96 -5.54 -7.26
CA THR A 182 -6.31 -5.45 -6.69
C THR A 182 -7.35 -6.20 -7.52
N VAL A 183 -7.33 -6.02 -8.83
CA VAL A 183 -8.32 -6.60 -9.73
C VAL A 183 -8.11 -8.10 -9.93
N ALA A 184 -6.86 -8.54 -9.98
CA ALA A 184 -6.54 -9.97 -10.04
C ALA A 184 -6.70 -10.68 -8.69
N ALA A 185 -6.85 -9.94 -7.60
CA ALA A 185 -6.94 -10.43 -6.21
C ALA A 185 -5.78 -11.38 -5.86
N ASP A 186 -4.56 -10.99 -6.19
CA ASP A 186 -3.36 -11.78 -5.94
C ASP A 186 -2.10 -10.90 -5.74
N VAL A 187 -0.98 -11.57 -5.52
CA VAL A 187 0.34 -10.93 -5.46
C VAL A 187 1.25 -11.51 -6.54
N VAL A 188 2.00 -10.63 -7.18
CA VAL A 188 3.11 -11.01 -8.05
C VAL A 188 4.40 -10.42 -7.53
N ARG A 189 5.54 -10.98 -7.97
CA ARG A 189 6.85 -10.40 -7.71
C ARG A 189 7.67 -10.32 -8.99
N PHE A 190 8.58 -9.37 -9.00
CA PHE A 190 9.50 -9.14 -10.10
C PHE A 190 10.93 -9.20 -9.57
N PRO A 191 11.83 -10.02 -10.12
CA PRO A 191 13.25 -9.94 -9.79
C PRO A 191 13.80 -8.56 -10.13
N ILE A 192 14.51 -7.91 -9.22
CA ILE A 192 15.18 -6.63 -9.47
C ILE A 192 16.51 -6.89 -10.15
N ARG A 193 16.78 -6.19 -11.24
CA ARG A 193 18.00 -6.29 -12.04
C ARG A 193 18.58 -4.90 -12.27
N GLY A 194 19.28 -4.38 -11.26
CA GLY A 194 19.73 -3.00 -11.25
C GLY A 194 18.55 -2.03 -11.30
N GLU A 195 18.40 -1.27 -12.35
CA GLU A 195 17.32 -0.29 -12.52
C GLU A 195 16.07 -0.83 -13.20
N THR A 196 16.03 -2.12 -13.55
CA THR A 196 14.95 -2.76 -14.29
C THR A 196 14.37 -3.94 -13.53
N LEU A 197 13.24 -4.45 -14.00
CA LEU A 197 12.59 -5.63 -13.46
C LEU A 197 12.69 -6.82 -14.42
N GLY A 198 12.88 -8.01 -13.87
CA GLY A 198 12.76 -9.26 -14.59
C GLY A 198 11.31 -9.65 -14.83
N PRO A 199 11.04 -10.83 -15.40
CA PRO A 199 9.68 -11.27 -15.70
C PRO A 199 8.84 -11.47 -14.45
N GLN A 200 7.54 -11.14 -14.57
CA GLN A 200 6.55 -11.30 -13.53
C GLN A 200 6.43 -12.76 -13.09
N GLN A 201 6.38 -12.99 -11.80
CA GLN A 201 6.20 -14.28 -11.17
C GLN A 201 5.05 -14.21 -10.17
N ARG A 202 4.19 -15.21 -10.13
CA ARG A 202 3.15 -15.29 -9.09
C ARG A 202 3.78 -15.57 -7.73
N PHE A 203 3.22 -14.95 -6.67
CA PHE A 203 3.59 -15.19 -5.29
C PHE A 203 2.35 -15.50 -4.44
N GLY A 204 2.30 -16.70 -3.88
CA GLY A 204 1.16 -17.18 -3.09
C GLY A 204 -0.08 -17.58 -3.92
N PRO A 205 -1.18 -17.88 -3.23
CA PRO A 205 -2.46 -18.25 -3.86
C PRO A 205 -3.25 -17.00 -4.28
N PRO A 206 -4.38 -17.16 -5.00
CA PRO A 206 -5.39 -16.12 -5.08
C PRO A 206 -5.88 -15.75 -3.68
N LEU A 207 -6.06 -14.47 -3.44
CA LEU A 207 -6.54 -13.91 -2.15
C LEU A 207 -8.04 -13.65 -2.17
N GLY A 208 -8.67 -13.76 -3.34
CA GLY A 208 -10.10 -13.62 -3.53
C GLY A 208 -10.58 -14.35 -4.76
N ASP A 209 -11.89 -14.54 -4.85
CA ASP A 209 -12.55 -15.18 -5.98
C ASP A 209 -13.27 -14.12 -6.82
N ARG A 210 -12.59 -13.63 -7.87
CA ARG A 210 -13.16 -12.74 -8.86
C ARG A 210 -13.69 -13.52 -10.04
N ARG A 211 -14.96 -13.37 -10.33
CA ARG A 211 -15.61 -13.95 -11.52
C ARG A 211 -15.91 -12.84 -12.54
N PRO A 212 -15.31 -12.85 -13.74
CA PRO A 212 -15.45 -11.79 -14.72
C PRO A 212 -16.90 -11.45 -15.09
N ASP A 213 -17.77 -12.45 -15.13
CA ASP A 213 -19.16 -12.31 -15.58
C ASP A 213 -20.13 -11.78 -14.53
N GLU A 214 -19.67 -11.55 -13.29
CA GLU A 214 -20.52 -11.07 -12.20
C GLU A 214 -20.76 -9.57 -12.23
N PHE A 215 -19.93 -8.84 -12.94
CA PHE A 215 -20.09 -7.41 -13.17
C PHE A 215 -20.92 -7.21 -14.44
N GLY A 216 -22.23 -7.29 -14.34
CA GLY A 216 -23.10 -7.00 -15.46
C GLY A 216 -22.93 -5.55 -16.02
N PRO A 217 -23.74 -5.11 -16.97
CA PRO A 217 -23.60 -3.80 -17.61
C PRO A 217 -23.75 -2.59 -16.68
N HIS A 218 -24.07 -2.82 -15.40
CA HIS A 218 -24.24 -1.79 -14.36
C HIS A 218 -23.13 -1.82 -13.32
N HIS A 219 -21.88 -1.87 -13.74
CA HIS A 219 -20.69 -1.99 -12.88
C HIS A 219 -20.58 -0.91 -11.80
N SER A 220 -21.23 0.26 -11.96
CA SER A 220 -21.21 1.30 -10.92
C SER A 220 -21.85 0.86 -9.59
N GLN A 221 -22.58 -0.25 -9.59
CA GLN A 221 -23.27 -0.77 -8.42
C GLN A 221 -22.50 -1.90 -7.69
N PHE A 222 -21.32 -2.31 -8.15
CA PHE A 222 -20.58 -3.43 -7.53
C PHE A 222 -20.34 -3.22 -6.03
N ARG A 223 -20.12 -1.97 -5.58
CA ARG A 223 -19.95 -1.63 -4.16
C ARG A 223 -21.20 -1.87 -3.32
N ALA A 224 -22.38 -1.93 -3.94
CA ALA A 224 -23.63 -2.25 -3.24
C ALA A 224 -23.77 -3.75 -2.97
N ASP A 225 -23.07 -4.61 -3.70
CA ASP A 225 -23.05 -6.05 -3.48
C ASP A 225 -21.93 -6.41 -2.48
N GLN A 226 -22.28 -6.39 -1.20
CA GLN A 226 -21.32 -6.71 -0.13
C GLN A 226 -20.80 -8.15 -0.20
N GLN A 227 -21.59 -9.11 -0.67
CA GLN A 227 -21.15 -10.51 -0.77
C GLN A 227 -20.10 -10.65 -1.88
N LEU A 228 -20.34 -10.02 -3.02
CA LEU A 228 -19.39 -9.95 -4.11
C LEU A 228 -18.07 -9.30 -3.65
N CYS A 229 -18.16 -8.13 -3.01
CA CYS A 229 -17.02 -7.40 -2.51
C CYS A 229 -16.20 -8.22 -1.51
N ARG A 230 -16.85 -8.86 -0.54
CA ARG A 230 -16.19 -9.72 0.45
C ARG A 230 -15.50 -10.92 -0.18
N ARG A 231 -16.15 -11.59 -1.14
CA ARG A 231 -15.58 -12.75 -1.83
C ARG A 231 -14.38 -12.36 -2.68
N TRP A 232 -14.44 -11.24 -3.38
CA TRP A 232 -13.32 -10.75 -4.17
C TRP A 232 -12.20 -10.22 -3.26
N GLY A 233 -12.50 -9.60 -2.13
CA GLY A 233 -11.57 -9.12 -1.13
C GLY A 233 -10.96 -7.76 -1.44
N PHE A 234 -10.63 -7.43 -2.69
CA PHE A 234 -9.91 -6.22 -3.08
C PHE A 234 -8.56 -6.11 -2.35
N ALA A 235 -7.59 -6.90 -2.77
CA ALA A 235 -6.23 -6.82 -2.25
C ALA A 235 -5.63 -5.43 -2.51
N ASP A 236 -5.01 -4.83 -1.49
CA ASP A 236 -4.60 -3.42 -1.51
C ASP A 236 -3.19 -3.21 -0.96
N GLY A 237 -3.03 -3.05 0.34
CA GLY A 237 -1.76 -2.80 0.99
C GLY A 237 -0.95 -4.06 1.27
N CYS A 238 0.38 -3.89 1.34
CA CYS A 238 1.24 -4.99 1.75
C CYS A 238 2.49 -4.50 2.48
N ALA A 239 3.00 -5.36 3.39
CA ALA A 239 4.28 -5.14 4.04
C ALA A 239 4.83 -6.47 4.56
N PHE A 240 6.16 -6.59 4.66
CA PHE A 240 6.81 -7.78 5.19
C PHE A 240 6.93 -7.75 6.71
N ASP A 241 6.77 -8.91 7.35
CA ASP A 241 7.26 -9.13 8.70
C ASP A 241 8.74 -9.58 8.70
N ALA A 242 9.31 -9.71 9.88
CA ALA A 242 10.72 -10.07 10.05
C ALA A 242 11.03 -11.54 9.67
N ASP A 243 10.02 -12.40 9.67
CA ASP A 243 10.11 -13.81 9.28
C ASP A 243 9.96 -14.01 7.77
N GLY A 244 9.70 -12.92 7.03
CA GLY A 244 9.57 -12.91 5.57
C GLY A 244 8.18 -13.25 5.08
N ASN A 245 7.16 -13.23 5.93
CA ASN A 245 5.78 -13.31 5.46
C ASN A 245 5.34 -11.96 4.91
N LEU A 246 4.70 -11.97 3.75
CA LEU A 246 4.09 -10.77 3.16
C LEU A 246 2.65 -10.66 3.66
N TRP A 247 2.38 -9.66 4.48
CA TRP A 247 1.02 -9.35 4.91
C TRP A 247 0.32 -8.54 3.85
N VAL A 248 -0.94 -8.86 3.58
CA VAL A 248 -1.76 -8.20 2.55
C VAL A 248 -3.11 -7.86 3.13
N THR A 249 -3.56 -6.63 2.92
CA THR A 249 -4.91 -6.18 3.30
C THR A 249 -5.92 -6.53 2.23
N LEU A 250 -7.12 -6.93 2.64
CA LEU A 250 -8.28 -7.18 1.79
C LEU A 250 -9.41 -6.23 2.19
N VAL A 251 -9.53 -5.13 1.44
CA VAL A 251 -10.36 -3.94 1.79
C VAL A 251 -11.79 -4.30 2.13
N PHE A 252 -12.49 -4.95 1.21
CA PHE A 252 -13.92 -5.24 1.40
C PHE A 252 -14.19 -6.58 2.09
N ALA A 253 -13.16 -7.39 2.31
CA ALA A 253 -13.24 -8.54 3.19
C ALA A 253 -13.00 -8.18 4.66
N ASN A 254 -12.56 -6.94 4.95
CA ASN A 254 -12.15 -6.51 6.29
C ASN A 254 -11.18 -7.51 6.93
N ARG A 255 -10.13 -7.86 6.19
CA ARG A 255 -9.24 -8.97 6.53
C ARG A 255 -7.80 -8.62 6.19
N ILE A 256 -6.88 -9.17 6.96
CA ILE A 256 -5.45 -9.19 6.66
C ILE A 256 -5.01 -10.65 6.61
N VAL A 257 -4.27 -11.00 5.56
CA VAL A 257 -3.65 -12.31 5.39
C VAL A 257 -2.13 -12.18 5.36
N ALA A 258 -1.41 -13.19 5.81
CA ALA A 258 0.03 -13.31 5.66
C ALA A 258 0.35 -14.42 4.66
N ILE A 259 1.16 -14.14 3.66
CA ILE A 259 1.67 -15.13 2.70
C ILE A 259 3.10 -15.46 3.10
N SER A 260 3.31 -16.71 3.51
CA SER A 260 4.63 -17.21 3.93
C SER A 260 5.61 -17.31 2.74
N PRO A 261 6.94 -17.39 2.99
CA PRO A 261 7.94 -17.53 1.94
C PRO A 261 7.72 -18.72 1.00
N ASP A 262 7.09 -19.79 1.49
CA ASP A 262 6.71 -20.98 0.70
C ASP A 262 5.36 -20.83 -0.01
N GLY A 263 4.73 -19.64 0.08
CA GLY A 263 3.53 -19.27 -0.68
C GLY A 263 2.21 -19.72 -0.05
N ARG A 264 2.17 -20.08 1.23
CA ARG A 264 0.90 -20.37 1.94
C ARG A 264 0.31 -19.11 2.53
N ALA A 265 -1.00 -18.92 2.37
CA ALA A 265 -1.72 -17.79 2.96
C ALA A 265 -2.45 -18.22 4.25
N THR A 266 -2.32 -17.39 5.29
CA THR A 266 -2.98 -17.57 6.60
C THR A 266 -3.68 -16.27 6.97
N VAL A 267 -4.89 -16.36 7.52
CA VAL A 267 -5.61 -15.18 8.05
C VAL A 267 -4.93 -14.74 9.35
N VAL A 268 -4.55 -13.46 9.39
CA VAL A 268 -3.93 -12.82 10.56
C VAL A 268 -4.99 -12.21 11.47
N VAL A 269 -5.89 -11.47 10.88
CA VAL A 269 -7.04 -10.83 11.55
C VAL A 269 -8.15 -10.61 10.55
N GLU A 270 -9.39 -10.78 11.00
CA GLU A 270 -10.58 -10.43 10.21
C GLU A 270 -11.70 -9.90 11.10
N ASP A 271 -12.49 -9.01 10.53
CA ASP A 271 -13.70 -8.45 11.13
C ASP A 271 -14.81 -8.45 10.08
N PRO A 272 -15.53 -9.58 9.91
CA PRO A 272 -16.51 -9.72 8.84
C PRO A 272 -17.60 -8.62 8.84
N ASP A 273 -17.92 -8.08 10.00
CA ASP A 273 -18.92 -7.02 10.15
C ASP A 273 -18.34 -5.61 9.97
N GLY A 274 -17.02 -5.47 9.96
CA GLY A 274 -16.33 -4.20 9.83
C GLY A 274 -16.58 -3.25 11.00
N ALA A 275 -16.85 -3.80 12.18
CA ALA A 275 -17.15 -3.02 13.37
C ALA A 275 -15.95 -2.19 13.84
N LEU A 276 -14.76 -2.73 13.67
CA LEU A 276 -13.50 -2.08 14.05
C LEU A 276 -12.53 -2.06 12.87
N LEU A 277 -12.21 -3.23 12.28
CA LEU A 277 -11.36 -3.35 11.10
C LEU A 277 -12.22 -3.18 9.83
N SER A 278 -12.40 -1.95 9.39
CA SER A 278 -13.22 -1.62 8.23
C SER A 278 -12.37 -1.01 7.12
N GLY A 279 -12.38 -1.65 5.95
CA GLY A 279 -11.67 -1.18 4.75
C GLY A 279 -10.16 -1.04 4.92
N PRO A 280 -9.42 -2.05 5.43
CA PRO A 280 -7.98 -1.93 5.63
C PRO A 280 -7.23 -1.78 4.29
N THR A 281 -6.31 -0.81 4.22
CA THR A 281 -5.57 -0.47 2.99
C THR A 281 -4.06 -0.50 3.15
N SER A 282 -3.53 -0.38 4.35
CA SER A 282 -2.08 -0.40 4.56
C SER A 282 -1.72 -1.02 5.90
N ILE A 283 -0.46 -1.44 6.01
CA ILE A 283 0.14 -2.01 7.21
C ILE A 283 1.50 -1.37 7.40
N ALA A 284 1.77 -0.88 8.61
CA ALA A 284 3.08 -0.38 8.99
C ALA A 284 3.43 -0.86 10.40
N TRP A 285 4.70 -1.13 10.63
CA TRP A 285 5.20 -1.52 11.96
C TRP A 285 6.03 -0.43 12.60
N GLY A 286 5.97 -0.39 13.93
CA GLY A 286 6.78 0.48 14.76
C GLY A 286 6.97 -0.08 16.16
N GLY A 287 7.33 0.83 17.10
CA GLY A 287 7.73 0.44 18.44
C GLY A 287 9.16 -0.08 18.49
N GLN A 288 9.74 -0.14 19.70
CA GLN A 288 11.13 -0.59 19.90
C GLN A 288 11.33 -2.05 19.48
N ASP A 289 10.30 -2.88 19.64
CA ASP A 289 10.27 -4.29 19.30
C ASP A 289 9.75 -4.56 17.88
N MET A 290 9.39 -3.51 17.12
CA MET A 290 8.74 -3.61 15.81
C MET A 290 7.45 -4.43 15.81
N CYS A 291 6.78 -4.55 16.96
CA CYS A 291 5.53 -5.29 17.10
C CYS A 291 4.29 -4.39 17.18
N ASP A 292 4.44 -3.06 17.30
CA ASP A 292 3.30 -2.15 17.13
C ASP A 292 2.89 -2.16 15.66
N VAL A 293 1.67 -2.58 15.36
CA VAL A 293 1.13 -2.59 14.00
C VAL A 293 0.11 -1.49 13.84
N TYR A 294 0.21 -0.75 12.72
CA TYR A 294 -0.71 0.32 12.34
C TYR A 294 -1.38 -0.05 11.03
N ILE A 295 -2.70 0.10 10.97
CA ILE A 295 -3.51 -0.30 9.81
C ILE A 295 -4.28 0.92 9.33
N GLY A 296 -4.01 1.33 8.10
CA GLY A 296 -4.75 2.39 7.41
C GLY A 296 -6.09 1.91 6.85
N SER A 297 -6.95 2.84 6.47
CA SER A 297 -8.27 2.55 5.92
C SER A 297 -8.77 3.67 5.01
N ILE A 298 -9.51 3.29 3.96
CA ILE A 298 -10.28 4.24 3.15
C ILE A 298 -11.68 4.51 3.69
N LEU A 299 -12.14 3.75 4.69
CA LEU A 299 -13.52 3.82 5.18
C LEU A 299 -13.63 4.45 6.57
N THR A 300 -12.54 4.54 7.32
CA THR A 300 -12.56 5.08 8.70
C THR A 300 -11.82 6.40 8.80
N PRO A 301 -12.25 7.33 9.70
CA PRO A 301 -11.54 8.56 9.97
C PRO A 301 -10.50 8.39 11.08
N TYR A 302 -9.80 7.26 11.11
CA TYR A 302 -8.75 6.91 12.06
C TYR A 302 -7.89 5.78 11.52
N VAL A 303 -6.72 5.62 12.06
CA VAL A 303 -5.84 4.48 11.88
C VAL A 303 -6.07 3.50 13.04
N LEU A 304 -5.99 2.20 12.79
CA LEU A 304 -5.99 1.22 13.88
C LEU A 304 -4.55 0.94 14.32
N LYS A 305 -4.37 0.86 15.64
CA LYS A 305 -3.13 0.39 16.27
C LYS A 305 -3.41 -0.90 17.01
N GLY A 306 -2.47 -1.85 16.95
CA GLY A 306 -2.51 -3.12 17.71
C GLY A 306 -1.11 -3.65 17.97
N LYS A 307 -1.05 -4.87 18.51
CA LYS A 307 0.20 -5.62 18.69
C LYS A 307 0.20 -6.84 17.79
N SER A 308 1.26 -6.97 17.02
CA SER A 308 1.56 -8.17 16.23
C SER A 308 2.31 -9.19 17.08
N SER A 309 2.04 -10.48 16.85
CA SER A 309 2.79 -11.58 17.49
C SER A 309 4.19 -11.78 16.87
N VAL A 310 4.46 -11.16 15.71
CA VAL A 310 5.76 -11.18 15.02
C VAL A 310 6.18 -9.75 14.74
N PRO A 311 7.48 -9.42 14.82
CA PRO A 311 7.94 -8.08 14.47
C PRO A 311 7.85 -7.82 12.96
N GLY A 312 7.63 -6.57 12.59
CA GLY A 312 7.68 -6.14 11.19
C GLY A 312 9.11 -6.09 10.65
N LEU A 313 9.25 -6.21 9.33
CA LEU A 313 10.50 -5.91 8.65
C LEU A 313 10.66 -4.38 8.60
N PRO A 314 11.73 -3.81 9.21
CA PRO A 314 11.92 -2.37 9.15
C PRO A 314 11.99 -1.86 7.73
N MET A 315 11.22 -0.82 7.42
CA MET A 315 11.29 -0.10 6.14
C MET A 315 12.63 0.62 5.98
N VAL A 316 12.98 0.98 4.75
CA VAL A 316 14.27 1.63 4.44
C VAL A 316 14.50 2.88 5.30
N HIS A 317 13.51 3.72 5.49
CA HIS A 317 13.60 4.93 6.32
C HIS A 317 13.69 4.65 7.84
N GLN A 318 13.43 3.43 8.27
CA GLN A 318 13.62 2.96 9.66
C GLN A 318 14.99 2.30 9.86
N ARG A 319 15.71 2.01 8.79
CA ARG A 319 17.08 1.47 8.82
C ARG A 319 18.08 2.61 8.60
N GLN A 320 19.35 2.35 8.86
CA GLN A 320 20.40 3.23 8.36
C GLN A 320 20.47 3.14 6.84
N TRP A 321 20.42 4.28 6.18
CA TRP A 321 20.59 4.36 4.73
C TRP A 321 21.99 3.88 4.32
N ARG A 322 22.07 3.13 3.25
CA ARG A 322 23.35 2.64 2.69
C ARG A 322 24.04 3.68 1.83
#